data_53958a419a833ed40840812a510132a6
#
_entry.id   53958a419a833ed40840812a510132a6
#
_cell.length_a   1.000
_cell.length_b   1.000
_cell.length_c   1.000
_cell.angle_alpha   90.00
_cell.angle_beta   90.00
_cell.angle_gamma   90.00
#
_symmetry.space_group_name_H-M   'P 1'
#
loop_
_entity.id
_entity.type
_entity.pdbx_description
1 polymer ?
#
loop_
_entity_poly.entity_id
_entity_poly.type
_entity_poly.pdbx_seq_one_letter_code
_entity_poly.pdbx_strand_id
1 'polypeptide(L)'
;MVKDYVCVDIETSGVRVKWDKIIEIGAVKVRDGKAVDTFSELINPGLKLSPYITELTGITDEMLKDKPFIEEVLPRFIEFTGDDVLMGHNI
;
A
#
# COMPACT_ATOMS: atom_id res chain seq x y z
N MET A 1 11.19 22.12 8.52
CA MET A 1 10.53 20.82 8.76
C MET A 1 9.32 20.69 7.83
N VAL A 2 9.19 19.54 7.19
CA VAL A 2 8.04 19.27 6.33
C VAL A 2 6.83 18.99 7.20
N LYS A 3 5.77 19.78 7.04
CA LYS A 3 4.52 19.62 7.79
C LYS A 3 3.39 19.05 6.95
N ASP A 4 3.52 19.14 5.62
CA ASP A 4 2.54 18.63 4.68
C ASP A 4 3.16 17.50 3.88
N TYR A 5 2.64 16.28 4.03
CA TYR A 5 3.20 15.12 3.35
C TYR A 5 2.19 13.97 3.39
N VAL A 6 2.51 12.92 2.63
CA VAL A 6 1.77 11.66 2.69
C VAL A 6 2.75 10.59 3.20
N CYS A 7 2.39 9.96 4.30
CA CYS A 7 3.16 8.85 4.85
C CYS A 7 2.60 7.56 4.26
N VAL A 8 3.47 6.76 3.62
CA VAL A 8 3.07 5.56 2.88
C VAL A 8 3.67 4.33 3.51
N ASP A 9 2.84 3.30 3.67
CA ASP A 9 3.25 1.99 4.14
C ASP A 9 2.69 0.96 3.17
N ILE A 10 3.53 0.05 2.68
CA ILE A 10 3.09 -0.97 1.73
C ILE A 10 3.43 -2.35 2.26
N GLU A 11 2.59 -3.32 1.87
CA GLU A 11 2.85 -4.73 2.09
C GLU A 11 3.02 -5.39 0.72
N THR A 12 3.93 -6.34 0.62
CA THR A 12 4.20 -7.06 -0.63
C THR A 12 4.14 -8.55 -0.39
N SER A 13 4.08 -9.31 -1.49
CA SER A 13 4.10 -10.77 -1.42
C SER A 13 5.48 -11.32 -1.04
N GLY A 14 6.51 -10.47 -0.96
CA GLY A 14 7.86 -10.84 -0.59
C GLY A 14 8.84 -9.75 -0.99
N VAL A 15 10.14 -10.10 -0.97
CA VAL A 15 11.23 -9.14 -1.22
C VAL A 15 11.88 -9.29 -2.59
N ARG A 16 11.39 -10.20 -3.44
CA ARG A 16 11.97 -10.46 -4.75
C ARG A 16 11.41 -9.49 -5.78
N VAL A 17 12.19 -8.52 -6.17
CA VAL A 17 11.76 -7.42 -7.03
C VAL A 17 11.07 -7.87 -8.32
N LYS A 18 11.53 -8.98 -8.93
CA LYS A 18 10.96 -9.46 -10.19
C LYS A 18 9.66 -10.25 -10.03
N TRP A 19 9.46 -10.89 -8.88
CA TRP A 19 8.40 -11.87 -8.70
C TRP A 19 7.31 -11.39 -7.74
N ASP A 20 7.71 -10.61 -6.76
CA ASP A 20 6.76 -10.21 -5.72
C ASP A 20 6.05 -8.92 -6.07
N LYS A 21 4.83 -8.80 -5.59
CA LYS A 21 3.91 -7.73 -5.94
C LYS A 21 3.39 -7.04 -4.69
N ILE A 22 2.94 -5.80 -4.85
CA ILE A 22 2.28 -5.07 -3.78
C ILE A 22 0.92 -5.70 -3.53
N ILE A 23 0.60 -5.96 -2.26
CA ILE A 23 -0.69 -6.52 -1.85
C ILE A 23 -1.51 -5.58 -0.97
N GLU A 24 -0.89 -4.51 -0.47
CA GLU A 24 -1.62 -3.49 0.28
C GLU A 24 -0.89 -2.16 0.17
N ILE A 25 -1.65 -1.07 0.02
CA ILE A 25 -1.14 0.29 0.14
C ILE A 25 -1.94 0.98 1.23
N GLY A 26 -1.22 1.46 2.26
CA GLY A 26 -1.80 2.31 3.29
C GLY A 26 -1.11 3.66 3.27
N ALA A 27 -1.85 4.73 3.43
CA ALA A 27 -1.26 6.05 3.44
C ALA A 27 -2.06 7.00 4.33
N VAL A 28 -1.34 7.96 4.91
CA VAL A 28 -1.94 9.00 5.74
C VAL A 28 -1.49 10.35 5.19
N LYS A 29 -2.46 11.20 4.88
CA LYS A 29 -2.19 12.57 4.44
C LYS A 29 -2.08 13.46 5.67
N VAL A 30 -0.99 14.19 5.74
CA VAL A 30 -0.69 15.07 6.89
C VAL A 30 -0.67 16.51 6.40
N ARG A 31 -1.35 17.38 7.12
CA ARG A 31 -1.38 18.82 6.88
C ARG A 31 -1.11 19.55 8.18
N ASP A 32 -0.10 20.42 8.17
CA ASP A 32 0.31 21.18 9.36
C ASP A 32 0.55 20.25 10.56
N GLY A 33 1.18 19.10 10.28
CA GLY A 33 1.53 18.12 11.30
C GLY A 33 0.39 17.26 11.79
N LYS A 34 -0.80 17.35 11.18
CA LYS A 34 -1.98 16.59 11.61
C LYS A 34 -2.50 15.69 10.50
N ALA A 35 -2.90 14.47 10.87
CA ALA A 35 -3.52 13.55 9.94
C ALA A 35 -4.91 14.08 9.54
N VAL A 36 -5.13 14.25 8.23
CA VAL A 36 -6.39 14.81 7.71
C VAL A 36 -7.14 13.85 6.80
N ASP A 37 -6.49 12.82 6.26
CA ASP A 37 -7.14 11.85 5.39
C ASP A 37 -6.32 10.57 5.35
N THR A 38 -6.95 9.47 4.97
CA THR A 38 -6.29 8.17 4.86
C THR A 38 -6.68 7.50 3.55
N PHE A 39 -5.77 6.62 3.10
CA PHE A 39 -5.98 5.76 1.95
C PHE A 39 -5.61 4.35 2.38
N SER A 40 -6.45 3.36 2.07
CA SER A 40 -6.16 1.98 2.42
C SER A 40 -6.81 1.06 1.39
N GLU A 41 -5.99 0.30 0.68
CA GLU A 41 -6.48 -0.64 -0.34
C GLU A 41 -5.68 -1.93 -0.31
N LEU A 42 -6.41 -3.04 -0.31
CA LEU A 42 -5.84 -4.35 -0.59
C LEU A 42 -5.84 -4.54 -2.10
N ILE A 43 -4.84 -5.26 -2.60
CA ILE A 43 -4.62 -5.41 -4.05
C ILE A 43 -4.43 -6.88 -4.37
N ASN A 44 -5.11 -7.34 -5.42
CA ASN A 44 -4.93 -8.70 -5.91
C ASN A 44 -3.61 -8.77 -6.67
N PRO A 45 -2.63 -9.56 -6.19
CA PRO A 45 -1.32 -9.63 -6.85
C PRO A 45 -1.28 -10.56 -8.06
N GLY A 46 -2.36 -11.33 -8.31
CA GLY A 46 -2.39 -12.30 -9.39
C GLY A 46 -1.51 -13.52 -9.14
N LEU A 47 -1.12 -13.73 -7.90
CA LEU A 47 -0.31 -14.88 -7.51
C LEU A 47 -0.73 -15.35 -6.11
N LYS A 48 -0.29 -16.55 -5.74
CA LYS A 48 -0.60 -17.11 -4.44
C LYS A 48 0.45 -16.68 -3.42
N LEU A 49 -0.02 -16.27 -2.24
CA LEU A 49 0.88 -15.86 -1.15
C LEU A 49 1.51 -17.08 -0.49
N SER A 50 2.76 -16.95 -0.05
CA SER A 50 3.38 -17.98 0.76
C SER A 50 2.78 -17.95 2.16
N PRO A 51 2.78 -19.09 2.88
CA PRO A 51 2.30 -19.11 4.27
C PRO A 51 3.04 -18.12 5.16
N TYR A 52 4.33 -17.90 4.90
CA TYR A 52 5.14 -16.97 5.66
C TYR A 52 4.58 -15.54 5.57
N ILE A 53 4.22 -15.10 4.35
CA ILE A 53 3.69 -13.75 4.15
C ILE A 53 2.33 -13.61 4.84
N THR A 54 1.47 -14.61 4.73
CA THR A 54 0.17 -14.59 5.41
C THR A 54 0.35 -14.49 6.93
N GLU A 55 1.29 -15.22 7.49
CA GLU A 55 1.56 -15.16 8.92
C GLU A 55 2.12 -13.79 9.33
N LEU A 56 3.02 -13.24 8.52
CA LEU A 56 3.67 -11.97 8.81
C LEU A 56 2.71 -10.79 8.72
N THR A 57 1.85 -10.76 7.69
CA THR A 57 0.99 -9.60 7.39
C THR A 57 -0.45 -9.77 7.87
N GLY A 58 -0.88 -10.99 8.09
CA GLY A 58 -2.29 -11.29 8.37
C GLY A 58 -3.16 -11.30 7.12
N ILE A 59 -2.59 -11.09 5.94
CA ILE A 59 -3.32 -11.06 4.67
C ILE A 59 -3.33 -12.45 4.05
N THR A 60 -4.50 -12.90 3.62
CA THR A 60 -4.68 -14.23 3.03
C THR A 60 -5.07 -14.12 1.55
N ASP A 61 -4.87 -15.22 0.81
CA ASP A 61 -5.33 -15.30 -0.57
C ASP A 61 -6.83 -15.04 -0.68
N GLU A 62 -7.59 -15.54 0.28
CA GLU A 62 -9.04 -15.36 0.32
C GLU A 62 -9.42 -13.88 0.41
N MET A 63 -8.67 -13.10 1.18
CA MET A 63 -8.92 -11.67 1.32
C MET A 63 -8.66 -10.91 0.02
N LEU A 64 -7.73 -11.39 -0.81
CA LEU A 64 -7.28 -10.68 -2.00
C LEU A 64 -7.98 -11.09 -3.28
N LYS A 65 -8.67 -12.23 -3.30
CA LYS A 65 -9.20 -12.79 -4.55
C LYS A 65 -10.21 -11.89 -5.26
N ASP A 66 -10.95 -11.08 -4.52
CA ASP A 66 -11.96 -10.18 -5.07
C ASP A 66 -11.50 -8.71 -5.08
N LYS A 67 -10.22 -8.48 -4.80
CA LYS A 67 -9.69 -7.12 -4.75
C LYS A 67 -9.20 -6.66 -6.13
N PRO A 68 -9.18 -5.34 -6.36
CA PRO A 68 -8.71 -4.82 -7.65
C PRO A 68 -7.23 -5.11 -7.86
N PHE A 69 -6.82 -5.09 -9.12
CA PHE A 69 -5.41 -5.19 -9.49
C PHE A 69 -4.75 -3.82 -9.34
N ILE A 70 -3.41 -3.81 -9.33
CA ILE A 70 -2.64 -2.58 -9.11
C ILE A 70 -2.95 -1.50 -10.16
N GLU A 71 -3.26 -1.90 -11.39
CA GLU A 71 -3.56 -0.96 -12.47
C GLU A 71 -4.80 -0.11 -12.16
N GLU A 72 -5.71 -0.62 -11.34
CA GLU A 72 -6.90 0.11 -10.92
C GLU A 72 -6.63 0.95 -9.67
N VAL A 73 -5.83 0.44 -8.76
CA VAL A 73 -5.57 1.10 -7.47
C VAL A 73 -4.60 2.26 -7.63
N LEU A 74 -3.56 2.10 -8.46
CA LEU A 74 -2.50 3.08 -8.59
C LEU A 74 -2.99 4.47 -9.00
N PRO A 75 -3.89 4.63 -9.99
CA PRO A 75 -4.41 5.96 -10.31
C PRO A 75 -5.12 6.63 -9.13
N ARG A 76 -5.85 5.87 -8.34
CA ARG A 76 -6.52 6.41 -7.15
C ARG A 76 -5.53 6.84 -6.09
N PHE A 77 -4.44 6.08 -5.93
CA PHE A 77 -3.38 6.44 -5.00
C PHE A 77 -2.67 7.71 -5.45
N ILE A 78 -2.37 7.83 -6.74
CA ILE A 78 -1.72 9.02 -7.30
C ILE A 78 -2.60 10.26 -7.09
N GLU A 79 -3.91 10.12 -7.30
CA GLU A 79 -4.84 11.22 -7.04
C GLU A 79 -4.85 11.61 -5.56
N PHE A 80 -4.79 10.62 -4.67
CA PHE A 80 -4.74 10.87 -3.23
C PHE A 80 -3.49 11.65 -2.84
N THR A 81 -2.33 11.28 -3.39
CA THR A 81 -1.06 11.92 -3.03
C THR A 81 -0.90 13.30 -3.65
N GLY A 82 -1.44 13.52 -4.86
CA GLY A 82 -1.28 14.78 -5.58
C GLY A 82 0.19 15.14 -5.72
N ASP A 83 0.52 16.36 -5.33
CA ASP A 83 1.90 16.87 -5.40
C ASP A 83 2.63 16.78 -4.06
N ASP A 84 2.09 16.03 -3.11
CA ASP A 84 2.68 15.94 -1.78
C ASP A 84 4.00 15.19 -1.78
N VAL A 85 4.87 15.57 -0.86
CA VAL A 85 6.07 14.80 -0.56
C VAL A 85 5.64 13.45 0.02
N LEU A 86 6.23 12.37 -0.47
CA LEU A 86 5.95 11.04 0.04
C LEU A 86 7.03 10.64 1.04
N MET A 87 6.61 10.14 2.19
CA MET A 87 7.51 9.64 3.22
C MET A 87 7.19 8.16 3.44
N GLY A 88 8.20 7.31 3.23
CA GLY A 88 8.04 5.88 3.41
C GLY A 88 8.15 5.47 4.87
N HIS A 89 7.45 4.40 5.22
CA HIS A 89 7.49 3.80 6.54
C HIS A 89 7.66 2.29 6.37
N ASN A 90 8.76 1.74 6.88
CA ASN A 90 9.07 0.30 6.78
C ASN A 90 9.14 -0.24 5.35
N ILE A 91 9.67 0.56 4.44
CA ILE A 91 9.81 0.11 3.06
C ILE A 91 11.21 -0.37 2.79
#